data_16662c0c5c4d176d967921c3dd2ddd81
#
_entry.id   16662c0c5c4d176d967921c3dd2ddd81
#
_cell.length_a   1.000
_cell.length_b   1.000
_cell.length_c   1.000
_cell.angle_alpha   90.00
_cell.angle_beta   90.00
_cell.angle_gamma   90.00
#
_symmetry.space_group_name_H-M   'P 1'
#
loop_
_entity.id
_entity.type
_entity.pdbx_description
1 polymer ?
#
loop_
_entity_poly.entity_id
_entity_poly.type
_entity_poly.pdbx_seq_one_letter_code
_entity_poly.pdbx_strand_id
1 'polypeptide(L)'
;MPRIRLVDATVRAVQPPARGQVNYIDVTLPGFSLRVAAGGAKRWIVTYHRGGRVRRVTFGRYPLLSLADARAKAKHLLGAVMQGHDPAAEKQAARNAPSFSHLVHEYLERHAKPKKRSWKKDDYMLRKYVPEAWYQMKVAEITRRDIRAHLEALADHVPAQANRTLALLRTVFNFAVSRDMIAASPCARIERPAQDRARDRVLTADEIRRVWAALADESAQTTALFKLYFLTAQRGGELRTMAWADLDLASGWWTVPAERAKNKLAHRVPLSSPAMRVLQELGTRRVGDSPWVFPSESGTGYREDVQRAVASIRECSGVEDFRPHDIRRTVATFLTSELGVSRLVVSKLLNHVETGVTKVYDRASYDREKKTALNAWAAHLESIVTGTATASVVSLSSA
;
A
#
# COMPACT_ATOMS: atom_id res chain seq x y z
N MET A 1 -41.87 14.98 -38.37
CA MET A 1 -40.54 15.65 -38.41
C MET A 1 -40.40 16.28 -39.79
N PRO A 2 -40.30 17.60 -39.91
CA PRO A 2 -40.14 18.29 -41.17
C PRO A 2 -38.80 17.91 -41.84
N ARG A 3 -38.84 17.66 -43.14
CA ARG A 3 -37.66 17.43 -43.98
C ARG A 3 -37.39 18.72 -44.75
N ILE A 4 -36.22 19.28 -44.59
CA ILE A 4 -35.81 20.56 -45.21
C ILE A 4 -34.37 20.50 -45.72
N ARG A 5 -34.04 21.28 -46.69
CA ARG A 5 -32.64 21.48 -47.05
C ARG A 5 -32.04 22.45 -46.01
N LEU A 6 -31.15 21.93 -45.15
CA LEU A 6 -30.46 22.77 -44.19
C LEU A 6 -29.42 23.63 -44.92
N VAL A 7 -29.61 24.93 -44.88
CA VAL A 7 -28.63 25.96 -45.28
C VAL A 7 -28.48 26.94 -44.13
N ASP A 8 -27.40 27.70 -44.06
CA ASP A 8 -27.14 28.58 -42.92
C ASP A 8 -28.28 29.56 -42.68
N ALA A 9 -28.88 30.09 -43.74
CA ALA A 9 -30.07 30.96 -43.64
C ALA A 9 -31.24 30.26 -42.94
N THR A 10 -31.56 29.02 -43.34
CA THR A 10 -32.65 28.26 -42.72
C THR A 10 -32.32 27.90 -41.26
N VAL A 11 -31.10 27.49 -40.97
CA VAL A 11 -30.66 27.17 -39.61
C VAL A 11 -30.77 28.40 -38.67
N ARG A 12 -30.48 29.59 -39.17
CA ARG A 12 -30.65 30.86 -38.43
C ARG A 12 -32.13 31.17 -38.23
N ALA A 13 -32.92 31.06 -39.29
CA ALA A 13 -34.32 31.51 -39.32
C ALA A 13 -35.30 30.59 -38.56
N VAL A 14 -34.93 29.32 -38.35
CA VAL A 14 -35.83 28.37 -37.66
C VAL A 14 -36.16 28.87 -36.26
N GLN A 15 -37.47 29.11 -36.04
CA GLN A 15 -38.01 29.55 -34.75
C GLN A 15 -38.18 28.41 -33.77
N PRO A 16 -38.02 28.65 -32.47
CA PRO A 16 -38.30 27.67 -31.43
C PRO A 16 -39.80 27.26 -31.48
N PRO A 17 -40.11 25.97 -31.26
CA PRO A 17 -41.49 25.55 -31.10
C PRO A 17 -42.07 26.09 -29.78
N ALA A 18 -43.38 26.26 -29.70
CA ALA A 18 -44.06 26.73 -28.50
C ALA A 18 -43.87 25.82 -27.29
N ARG A 19 -43.70 24.49 -27.51
CA ARG A 19 -43.44 23.48 -26.46
C ARG A 19 -42.57 22.37 -27.02
N GLY A 20 -41.77 21.76 -26.13
CA GLY A 20 -40.98 20.57 -26.46
C GLY A 20 -39.80 20.82 -27.40
N GLN A 21 -39.66 20.01 -28.43
CA GLN A 21 -38.56 20.08 -29.40
C GLN A 21 -38.99 19.55 -30.79
N VAL A 22 -38.43 20.13 -31.83
CA VAL A 22 -38.64 19.72 -33.22
C VAL A 22 -37.31 19.34 -33.87
N ASN A 23 -37.31 18.23 -34.61
CA ASN A 23 -36.17 17.81 -35.41
C ASN A 23 -36.41 18.12 -36.88
N TYR A 24 -35.55 18.93 -37.47
CA TYR A 24 -35.54 19.26 -38.91
C TYR A 24 -34.53 18.34 -39.60
N ILE A 25 -35.01 17.41 -40.42
CA ILE A 25 -34.18 16.42 -41.10
C ILE A 25 -33.61 17.03 -42.36
N ASP A 26 -32.27 16.90 -42.54
CA ASP A 26 -31.60 17.38 -43.75
C ASP A 26 -31.89 16.45 -44.92
N VAL A 27 -32.43 16.99 -46.01
CA VAL A 27 -32.68 16.22 -47.25
C VAL A 27 -31.41 15.85 -47.98
N THR A 28 -30.30 16.57 -47.74
CA THR A 28 -29.00 16.34 -48.41
C THR A 28 -28.13 15.30 -47.75
N LEU A 29 -28.34 15.04 -46.46
CA LEU A 29 -27.61 14.02 -45.71
C LEU A 29 -28.57 13.20 -44.86
N PRO A 30 -29.03 12.03 -45.35
CA PRO A 30 -29.89 11.14 -44.60
C PRO A 30 -29.32 10.80 -43.23
N GLY A 31 -30.16 10.84 -42.20
CA GLY A 31 -29.73 10.60 -40.81
C GLY A 31 -29.20 11.84 -40.08
N PHE A 32 -28.93 12.94 -40.76
CA PHE A 32 -28.53 14.21 -40.14
C PHE A 32 -29.72 15.13 -39.88
N SER A 33 -29.77 15.80 -38.74
CA SER A 33 -30.87 16.69 -38.38
C SER A 33 -30.44 17.79 -37.43
N LEU A 34 -31.19 18.92 -37.50
CA LEU A 34 -31.14 20.00 -36.51
C LEU A 34 -32.31 19.84 -35.53
N ARG A 35 -32.01 19.71 -34.24
CA ARG A 35 -33.00 19.77 -33.15
C ARG A 35 -33.09 21.17 -32.60
N VAL A 36 -34.30 21.71 -32.53
CA VAL A 36 -34.60 23.00 -31.92
C VAL A 36 -35.54 22.79 -30.75
N ALA A 37 -35.12 23.23 -29.57
CA ALA A 37 -35.89 23.17 -28.33
C ALA A 37 -36.74 24.43 -28.17
N ALA A 38 -37.80 24.39 -27.36
CA ALA A 38 -38.68 25.55 -27.06
C ALA A 38 -37.88 26.74 -26.47
N GLY A 39 -36.81 26.48 -25.74
CA GLY A 39 -35.90 27.53 -25.25
C GLY A 39 -34.89 28.04 -26.30
N GLY A 40 -35.06 27.80 -27.58
CA GLY A 40 -34.21 28.29 -28.67
C GLY A 40 -32.89 27.53 -28.87
N ALA A 41 -32.55 26.58 -28.05
CA ALA A 41 -31.34 25.81 -28.20
C ALA A 41 -31.38 24.94 -29.47
N LYS A 42 -30.37 25.14 -30.36
CA LYS A 42 -30.20 24.40 -31.62
C LYS A 42 -29.09 23.38 -31.48
N ARG A 43 -29.36 22.09 -31.74
CA ARG A 43 -28.37 20.99 -31.57
C ARG A 43 -28.35 20.09 -32.81
N TRP A 44 -27.14 19.67 -33.17
CA TRP A 44 -26.90 18.74 -34.27
C TRP A 44 -27.03 17.30 -33.82
N ILE A 45 -27.78 16.49 -34.59
CA ILE A 45 -28.09 15.10 -34.27
C ILE A 45 -27.85 14.21 -35.49
N VAL A 46 -27.28 13.05 -35.22
CA VAL A 46 -27.29 11.91 -36.15
C VAL A 46 -28.28 10.87 -35.64
N THR A 47 -29.11 10.36 -36.54
CA THR A 47 -30.06 9.25 -36.31
C THR A 47 -29.69 8.11 -37.24
N TYR A 48 -29.58 6.90 -36.72
CA TYR A 48 -29.26 5.69 -37.47
C TYR A 48 -29.96 4.48 -36.87
N HIS A 49 -29.98 3.38 -37.63
CA HIS A 49 -30.56 2.10 -37.20
C HIS A 49 -29.45 1.12 -36.85
N ARG A 50 -29.58 0.41 -35.74
CA ARG A 50 -28.65 -0.66 -35.32
C ARG A 50 -29.42 -1.72 -34.52
N GLY A 51 -29.31 -3.00 -34.96
CA GLY A 51 -29.99 -4.11 -34.28
C GLY A 51 -31.50 -3.91 -34.19
N GLY A 52 -32.12 -3.43 -35.26
CA GLY A 52 -33.57 -3.17 -35.33
C GLY A 52 -34.05 -1.95 -34.52
N ARG A 53 -33.15 -1.20 -33.86
CA ARG A 53 -33.48 -0.03 -33.02
C ARG A 53 -32.98 1.27 -33.63
N VAL A 54 -33.77 2.34 -33.46
CA VAL A 54 -33.37 3.70 -33.80
C VAL A 54 -32.46 4.25 -32.73
N ARG A 55 -31.25 4.64 -33.12
CA ARG A 55 -30.25 5.28 -32.25
C ARG A 55 -30.09 6.75 -32.63
N ARG A 56 -29.86 7.61 -31.66
CA ARG A 56 -29.65 9.06 -31.85
C ARG A 56 -28.48 9.56 -31.05
N VAL A 57 -27.60 10.34 -31.70
CA VAL A 57 -26.46 10.98 -31.06
C VAL A 57 -26.52 12.49 -31.28
N THR A 58 -26.56 13.24 -30.18
CA THR A 58 -26.32 14.69 -30.23
C THR A 58 -24.84 14.92 -30.17
N PHE A 59 -24.23 15.61 -31.14
CA PHE A 59 -22.78 15.73 -31.28
C PHE A 59 -22.27 17.17 -31.41
N GLY A 60 -23.17 18.16 -31.40
CA GLY A 60 -22.77 19.56 -31.46
C GLY A 60 -23.94 20.52 -31.17
N ARG A 61 -23.59 21.80 -30.97
CA ARG A 61 -24.53 22.90 -30.75
C ARG A 61 -24.24 24.02 -31.74
N TYR A 62 -25.29 24.51 -32.41
CA TYR A 62 -25.22 25.74 -33.20
C TYR A 62 -25.34 26.95 -32.25
N PRO A 63 -24.58 28.08 -32.48
CA PRO A 63 -23.64 28.32 -33.57
C PRO A 63 -22.21 27.86 -33.30
N LEU A 64 -21.89 27.27 -32.15
CA LEU A 64 -20.52 26.84 -31.78
C LEU A 64 -19.92 25.83 -32.80
N LEU A 65 -20.78 25.03 -33.45
CA LEU A 65 -20.41 24.17 -34.55
C LEU A 65 -21.20 24.65 -35.76
N SER A 66 -20.54 25.08 -36.84
CA SER A 66 -21.18 25.52 -38.08
C SER A 66 -21.94 24.40 -38.74
N LEU A 67 -22.83 24.73 -39.69
CA LEU A 67 -23.55 23.71 -40.48
C LEU A 67 -22.59 22.87 -41.32
N ALA A 68 -21.56 23.49 -41.90
CA ALA A 68 -20.55 22.80 -42.73
C ALA A 68 -19.79 21.78 -41.91
N ASP A 69 -19.26 22.17 -40.76
CA ASP A 69 -18.50 21.30 -39.84
C ASP A 69 -19.39 20.20 -39.25
N ALA A 70 -20.64 20.57 -38.89
CA ALA A 70 -21.62 19.61 -38.39
C ALA A 70 -21.94 18.54 -39.44
N ARG A 71 -22.08 18.92 -40.72
CA ARG A 71 -22.32 17.96 -41.80
C ARG A 71 -21.10 17.06 -42.06
N ALA A 72 -19.89 17.60 -42.01
CA ALA A 72 -18.68 16.81 -42.11
C ALA A 72 -18.57 15.79 -40.93
N LYS A 73 -18.83 16.24 -39.70
CA LYS A 73 -18.83 15.37 -38.52
C LYS A 73 -19.95 14.34 -38.55
N ALA A 74 -21.12 14.68 -39.08
CA ALA A 74 -22.22 13.74 -39.28
C ALA A 74 -21.89 12.64 -40.28
N LYS A 75 -21.22 13.00 -41.41
CA LYS A 75 -20.72 12.01 -42.39
C LYS A 75 -19.73 11.05 -41.76
N HIS A 76 -18.79 11.55 -40.95
CA HIS A 76 -17.83 10.71 -40.23
C HIS A 76 -18.52 9.74 -39.26
N LEU A 77 -19.49 10.24 -38.45
CA LEU A 77 -20.24 9.40 -37.52
C LEU A 77 -21.08 8.32 -38.24
N LEU A 78 -21.74 8.67 -39.36
CA LEU A 78 -22.47 7.70 -40.15
C LEU A 78 -21.55 6.68 -40.84
N GLY A 79 -20.38 7.10 -41.30
CA GLY A 79 -19.33 6.20 -41.80
C GLY A 79 -18.86 5.19 -40.73
N ALA A 80 -18.64 5.64 -39.53
CA ALA A 80 -18.29 4.76 -38.39
C ALA A 80 -19.40 3.73 -38.09
N VAL A 81 -20.68 4.16 -38.19
CA VAL A 81 -21.81 3.23 -38.04
C VAL A 81 -21.81 2.14 -39.11
N MET A 82 -21.50 2.49 -40.38
CA MET A 82 -21.35 1.52 -41.46
C MET A 82 -20.22 0.52 -41.25
N GLN A 83 -19.17 0.95 -40.55
CA GLN A 83 -18.05 0.10 -40.13
C GLN A 83 -18.33 -0.74 -38.89
N GLY A 84 -19.53 -0.69 -38.35
CA GLY A 84 -19.92 -1.49 -37.20
C GLY A 84 -19.84 -0.80 -35.85
N HIS A 85 -19.45 0.48 -35.73
CA HIS A 85 -19.46 1.24 -34.50
C HIS A 85 -20.84 1.67 -34.05
N ASP A 86 -21.05 1.93 -32.76
CA ASP A 86 -22.26 2.49 -32.19
C ASP A 86 -21.98 3.77 -31.40
N PRO A 87 -21.90 4.93 -32.06
CA PRO A 87 -21.55 6.20 -31.39
C PRO A 87 -22.49 6.59 -30.24
N ALA A 88 -23.74 6.10 -30.23
CA ALA A 88 -24.69 6.33 -29.13
C ALA A 88 -24.31 5.48 -27.92
N ALA A 89 -24.01 4.20 -28.14
CA ALA A 89 -23.57 3.31 -27.07
C ALA A 89 -22.18 3.74 -26.49
N GLU A 90 -21.26 4.10 -27.39
CA GLU A 90 -19.93 4.60 -26.97
C GLU A 90 -20.05 5.85 -26.12
N LYS A 91 -20.86 6.82 -26.52
CA LYS A 91 -21.12 8.04 -25.73
C LYS A 91 -21.78 7.73 -24.40
N GLN A 92 -22.70 6.79 -24.36
CA GLN A 92 -23.36 6.35 -23.12
C GLN A 92 -22.38 5.60 -22.22
N ALA A 93 -21.56 4.71 -22.77
CA ALA A 93 -20.51 4.00 -22.04
C ALA A 93 -19.50 4.98 -21.43
N ALA A 94 -19.02 5.97 -22.22
CA ALA A 94 -18.13 7.01 -21.71
C ALA A 94 -18.78 7.82 -20.58
N ARG A 95 -20.06 8.14 -20.68
CA ARG A 95 -20.79 8.85 -19.63
C ARG A 95 -20.94 8.01 -18.36
N ASN A 96 -21.19 6.71 -18.50
CA ASN A 96 -21.36 5.76 -17.39
C ASN A 96 -20.04 5.18 -16.89
N ALA A 97 -18.91 5.50 -17.54
CA ALA A 97 -17.61 5.02 -17.12
C ALA A 97 -17.37 5.36 -15.63
N PRO A 98 -16.80 4.44 -14.85
CA PRO A 98 -16.60 4.63 -13.43
C PRO A 98 -15.62 5.77 -13.15
N SER A 99 -15.87 6.52 -12.08
CA SER A 99 -14.93 7.51 -11.56
C SER A 99 -13.80 6.83 -10.78
N PHE A 100 -12.71 7.53 -10.58
CA PHE A 100 -11.62 7.02 -9.74
C PHE A 100 -12.07 6.85 -8.28
N SER A 101 -12.97 7.69 -7.77
CA SER A 101 -13.57 7.50 -6.44
C SER A 101 -14.33 6.18 -6.34
N HIS A 102 -15.08 5.82 -7.38
CA HIS A 102 -15.76 4.52 -7.44
C HIS A 102 -14.75 3.36 -7.48
N LEU A 103 -13.70 3.45 -8.28
CA LEU A 103 -12.64 2.46 -8.32
C LEU A 103 -11.97 2.25 -6.96
N VAL A 104 -11.60 3.34 -6.27
CA VAL A 104 -10.99 3.28 -4.93
C VAL A 104 -11.92 2.59 -3.94
N HIS A 105 -13.21 2.94 -3.94
CA HIS A 105 -14.21 2.29 -3.08
C HIS A 105 -14.29 0.78 -3.35
N GLU A 106 -14.47 0.37 -4.60
CA GLU A 106 -14.54 -1.05 -4.99
C GLU A 106 -13.25 -1.81 -4.65
N TYR A 107 -12.10 -1.17 -4.87
CA TYR A 107 -10.81 -1.75 -4.50
C TYR A 107 -10.71 -2.00 -2.98
N LEU A 108 -11.08 -1.01 -2.18
CA LEU A 108 -11.02 -1.15 -0.71
C LEU A 108 -11.99 -2.22 -0.22
N GLU A 109 -13.24 -2.21 -0.66
CA GLU A 109 -14.26 -3.15 -0.17
C GLU A 109 -14.05 -4.58 -0.69
N ARG A 110 -13.74 -4.74 -1.96
CA ARG A 110 -13.72 -6.08 -2.60
C ARG A 110 -12.34 -6.70 -2.73
N HIS A 111 -11.27 -5.93 -2.52
CA HIS A 111 -9.90 -6.45 -2.63
C HIS A 111 -9.08 -6.21 -1.37
N ALA A 112 -8.96 -4.97 -0.90
CA ALA A 112 -8.03 -4.66 0.19
C ALA A 112 -8.51 -5.20 1.53
N LYS A 113 -9.73 -4.90 1.95
CA LYS A 113 -10.29 -5.38 3.24
C LYS A 113 -10.30 -6.91 3.36
N PRO A 114 -10.77 -7.68 2.36
CA PRO A 114 -10.77 -9.14 2.47
C PRO A 114 -9.39 -9.79 2.44
N LYS A 115 -8.42 -9.19 1.75
CA LYS A 115 -7.14 -9.85 1.43
C LYS A 115 -5.94 -9.31 2.19
N LYS A 116 -6.01 -8.09 2.75
CA LYS A 116 -4.87 -7.40 3.35
C LYS A 116 -5.17 -6.96 4.78
N ARG A 117 -4.36 -7.39 5.75
CA ARG A 117 -4.41 -6.82 7.10
C ARG A 117 -4.10 -5.31 7.12
N SER A 118 -3.28 -4.86 6.17
CA SER A 118 -2.82 -3.47 6.05
C SER A 118 -3.74 -2.59 5.21
N TRP A 119 -5.01 -2.96 4.98
CA TRP A 119 -5.93 -2.19 4.14
C TRP A 119 -6.11 -0.74 4.59
N LYS A 120 -6.08 -0.49 5.90
CA LYS A 120 -6.13 0.88 6.46
C LYS A 120 -4.96 1.74 5.99
N LYS A 121 -3.79 1.13 5.77
CA LYS A 121 -2.63 1.82 5.22
C LYS A 121 -2.82 2.15 3.74
N ASP A 122 -3.42 1.25 2.96
CA ASP A 122 -3.75 1.53 1.57
C ASP A 122 -4.74 2.71 1.48
N ASP A 123 -5.81 2.71 2.28
CA ASP A 123 -6.77 3.81 2.37
C ASP A 123 -6.10 5.14 2.75
N TYR A 124 -5.28 5.14 3.81
CA TYR A 124 -4.51 6.32 4.20
C TYR A 124 -3.60 6.84 3.08
N MET A 125 -2.89 5.94 2.40
CA MET A 125 -1.99 6.32 1.32
C MET A 125 -2.74 6.89 0.11
N LEU A 126 -3.88 6.32 -0.25
CA LEU A 126 -4.74 6.83 -1.33
C LEU A 126 -5.20 8.25 -1.00
N ARG A 127 -5.70 8.49 0.21
CA ARG A 127 -6.18 9.82 0.63
C ARG A 127 -5.05 10.85 0.73
N LYS A 128 -3.86 10.45 1.20
CA LYS A 128 -2.77 11.37 1.48
C LYS A 128 -1.88 11.68 0.28
N TYR A 129 -1.64 10.68 -0.57
CA TYR A 129 -0.62 10.76 -1.62
C TYR A 129 -1.16 10.65 -3.04
N VAL A 130 -2.47 10.62 -3.23
CA VAL A 130 -3.09 10.68 -4.56
C VAL A 130 -3.83 12.00 -4.71
N PRO A 131 -3.72 12.70 -5.86
CA PRO A 131 -4.35 13.99 -6.07
C PRO A 131 -5.88 13.93 -5.87
N GLU A 132 -6.43 14.85 -5.11
CA GLU A 132 -7.86 14.94 -4.86
C GLU A 132 -8.66 15.11 -6.17
N ALA A 133 -8.13 15.87 -7.12
CA ALA A 133 -8.75 16.07 -8.42
C ALA A 133 -9.03 14.76 -9.18
N TRP A 134 -8.21 13.71 -8.99
CA TRP A 134 -8.41 12.44 -9.67
C TRP A 134 -9.69 11.73 -9.24
N TYR A 135 -10.16 11.94 -8.01
CA TYR A 135 -11.36 11.28 -7.50
C TYR A 135 -12.63 11.64 -8.29
N GLN A 136 -12.64 12.81 -8.95
CA GLN A 136 -13.74 13.26 -9.80
C GLN A 136 -13.57 12.84 -11.27
N MET A 137 -12.37 12.44 -11.68
CA MET A 137 -12.07 12.02 -13.04
C MET A 137 -12.61 10.60 -13.31
N LYS A 138 -12.89 10.31 -14.58
CA LYS A 138 -13.14 8.94 -15.02
C LYS A 138 -11.82 8.16 -14.96
N VAL A 139 -11.88 6.87 -14.58
CA VAL A 139 -10.68 6.01 -14.49
C VAL A 139 -9.88 6.02 -15.78
N ALA A 140 -10.55 6.01 -16.94
CA ALA A 140 -9.95 6.03 -18.27
C ALA A 140 -9.31 7.37 -18.66
N GLU A 141 -9.62 8.45 -17.95
CA GLU A 141 -9.05 9.79 -18.20
C GLU A 141 -7.71 9.98 -17.53
N ILE A 142 -7.41 9.19 -16.49
CA ILE A 142 -6.11 9.23 -15.79
C ILE A 142 -5.07 8.53 -16.64
N THR A 143 -4.16 9.33 -17.21
CA THR A 143 -3.16 8.85 -18.15
C THR A 143 -1.84 8.45 -17.45
N ARG A 144 -0.98 7.73 -18.19
CA ARG A 144 0.40 7.45 -17.73
C ARG A 144 1.19 8.73 -17.46
N ARG A 145 0.96 9.78 -18.24
CA ARG A 145 1.62 11.08 -18.09
C ARG A 145 1.25 11.70 -16.75
N ASP A 146 -0.03 11.68 -16.37
CA ASP A 146 -0.51 12.26 -15.12
C ASP A 146 0.09 11.54 -13.93
N ILE A 147 0.10 10.19 -13.97
CA ILE A 147 0.68 9.38 -12.90
C ILE A 147 2.17 9.64 -12.77
N ARG A 148 2.91 9.69 -13.89
CA ARG A 148 4.35 9.96 -13.87
C ARG A 148 4.65 11.33 -13.28
N ALA A 149 4.03 12.38 -13.79
CA ALA A 149 4.24 13.75 -13.31
C ALA A 149 3.95 13.88 -11.81
N HIS A 150 2.86 13.25 -11.33
CA HIS A 150 2.53 13.24 -9.92
C HIS A 150 3.59 12.52 -9.07
N LEU A 151 4.06 11.35 -9.51
CA LEU A 151 5.04 10.57 -8.77
C LEU A 151 6.43 11.22 -8.75
N GLU A 152 6.83 11.88 -9.83
CA GLU A 152 8.07 12.66 -9.90
C GLU A 152 8.01 13.82 -8.89
N ALA A 153 6.96 14.63 -8.91
CA ALA A 153 6.76 15.69 -7.92
C ALA A 153 6.71 15.17 -6.46
N LEU A 154 6.11 14.00 -6.25
CA LEU A 154 6.11 13.38 -4.92
C LEU A 154 7.51 12.89 -4.51
N ALA A 155 8.31 12.43 -5.45
CA ALA A 155 9.66 11.91 -5.19
C ALA A 155 10.63 13.01 -4.77
N ASP A 156 10.44 14.25 -5.22
CA ASP A 156 11.26 15.40 -4.83
C ASP A 156 11.20 15.67 -3.31
N HIS A 157 10.08 15.32 -2.66
CA HIS A 157 9.88 15.55 -1.23
C HIS A 157 9.95 14.27 -0.38
N VAL A 158 9.37 13.19 -0.88
CA VAL A 158 9.23 11.92 -0.12
C VAL A 158 9.50 10.70 -1.01
N PRO A 159 10.75 10.46 -1.45
CA PRO A 159 11.12 9.47 -2.45
C PRO A 159 10.59 8.06 -2.19
N ALA A 160 10.75 7.59 -0.95
CA ALA A 160 10.30 6.26 -0.55
C ALA A 160 8.76 6.12 -0.60
N GLN A 161 8.02 7.20 -0.37
CA GLN A 161 6.57 7.19 -0.46
C GLN A 161 6.09 7.25 -1.91
N ALA A 162 6.81 7.95 -2.81
CA ALA A 162 6.54 7.92 -4.24
C ALA A 162 6.60 6.49 -4.80
N ASN A 163 7.65 5.72 -4.45
CA ASN A 163 7.76 4.31 -4.83
C ASN A 163 6.59 3.45 -4.29
N ARG A 164 6.19 3.68 -3.03
CA ARG A 164 5.06 2.96 -2.41
C ARG A 164 3.73 3.35 -3.04
N THR A 165 3.55 4.63 -3.37
CA THR A 165 2.35 5.12 -4.05
C THR A 165 2.23 4.52 -5.44
N LEU A 166 3.33 4.44 -6.21
CA LEU A 166 3.34 3.73 -7.49
C LEU A 166 2.92 2.26 -7.33
N ALA A 167 3.48 1.55 -6.34
CA ALA A 167 3.14 0.15 -6.09
C ALA A 167 1.65 -0.03 -5.74
N LEU A 168 1.08 0.90 -4.97
CA LEU A 168 -0.34 0.90 -4.63
C LEU A 168 -1.20 1.23 -5.85
N LEU A 169 -0.88 2.28 -6.61
CA LEU A 169 -1.60 2.66 -7.84
C LEU A 169 -1.58 1.52 -8.86
N ARG A 170 -0.44 0.81 -9.03
CA ARG A 170 -0.39 -0.40 -9.86
C ARG A 170 -1.41 -1.44 -9.43
N THR A 171 -1.52 -1.67 -8.13
CA THR A 171 -2.48 -2.64 -7.59
C THR A 171 -3.92 -2.20 -7.84
N VAL A 172 -4.23 -0.92 -7.64
CA VAL A 172 -5.56 -0.33 -7.84
C VAL A 172 -5.96 -0.36 -9.33
N PHE A 173 -5.06 0.07 -10.23
CA PHE A 173 -5.38 0.06 -11.66
C PHE A 173 -5.40 -1.36 -12.27
N ASN A 174 -4.58 -2.29 -11.75
CA ASN A 174 -4.69 -3.69 -12.16
C ASN A 174 -6.01 -4.32 -11.67
N PHE A 175 -6.51 -3.91 -10.51
CA PHE A 175 -7.85 -4.29 -10.08
C PHE A 175 -8.92 -3.71 -11.03
N ALA A 176 -8.77 -2.46 -11.50
CA ALA A 176 -9.69 -1.88 -12.50
C ALA A 176 -9.69 -2.67 -13.81
N VAL A 177 -8.51 -3.12 -14.29
CA VAL A 177 -8.40 -3.99 -15.47
C VAL A 177 -9.09 -5.32 -15.22
N SER A 178 -8.91 -5.95 -14.06
CA SER A 178 -9.55 -7.23 -13.72
C SER A 178 -11.08 -7.15 -13.58
N ARG A 179 -11.64 -5.95 -13.55
CA ARG A 179 -13.07 -5.63 -13.49
C ARG A 179 -13.61 -5.01 -14.77
N ASP A 180 -12.85 -5.04 -15.84
CA ASP A 180 -13.21 -4.47 -17.15
C ASP A 180 -13.59 -2.97 -17.10
N MET A 181 -13.13 -2.25 -16.06
CA MET A 181 -13.33 -0.80 -15.94
C MET A 181 -12.47 -0.02 -16.96
N ILE A 182 -11.31 -0.56 -17.27
CA ILE A 182 -10.37 -0.05 -18.28
C ILE A 182 -9.69 -1.22 -18.97
N ALA A 183 -9.30 -1.03 -20.24
CA ALA A 183 -8.67 -2.08 -21.05
C ALA A 183 -7.20 -2.37 -20.63
N ALA A 184 -6.47 -1.36 -20.15
CA ALA A 184 -5.07 -1.49 -19.74
C ALA A 184 -4.74 -0.54 -18.59
N SER A 185 -3.81 -0.95 -17.74
CA SER A 185 -3.35 -0.13 -16.60
C SER A 185 -2.47 1.04 -17.07
N PRO A 186 -2.78 2.30 -16.72
CA PRO A 186 -1.93 3.43 -17.01
C PRO A 186 -0.60 3.40 -16.24
N CYS A 187 -0.48 2.56 -15.21
CA CYS A 187 0.77 2.35 -14.47
C CYS A 187 1.75 1.40 -15.16
N ALA A 188 1.37 0.79 -16.31
CA ALA A 188 2.25 -0.11 -17.03
C ALA A 188 3.52 0.62 -17.51
N ARG A 189 4.69 -0.03 -17.31
CA ARG A 189 6.00 0.50 -17.73
C ARG A 189 6.42 1.85 -17.11
N ILE A 190 5.79 2.27 -16.01
CA ILE A 190 6.31 3.39 -15.21
C ILE A 190 7.43 2.82 -14.33
N GLU A 191 8.61 3.36 -14.43
CA GLU A 191 9.75 3.03 -13.57
C GLU A 191 9.56 3.62 -12.18
N ARG A 192 10.32 3.14 -11.20
CA ARG A 192 10.29 3.70 -9.86
C ARG A 192 10.84 5.12 -9.89
N PRO A 193 10.12 6.12 -9.38
CA PRO A 193 10.55 7.52 -9.43
C PRO A 193 11.78 7.81 -8.57
N ALA A 194 12.13 6.92 -7.65
CA ALA A 194 13.31 7.06 -6.79
C ALA A 194 14.02 5.73 -6.60
N GLN A 195 15.33 5.79 -6.37
CA GLN A 195 16.10 4.60 -6.00
C GLN A 195 15.77 4.17 -4.58
N ASP A 196 15.51 2.88 -4.38
CA ASP A 196 15.40 2.31 -3.06
C ASP A 196 16.81 2.16 -2.45
N ARG A 197 17.12 2.97 -1.46
CA ARG A 197 18.32 2.78 -0.65
C ARG A 197 17.98 1.80 0.48
N ALA A 198 18.55 0.60 0.37
CA ALA A 198 18.48 -0.35 1.47
C ALA A 198 19.25 0.25 2.66
N ARG A 199 18.60 0.25 3.83
CA ARG A 199 19.25 0.67 5.06
C ARG A 199 20.07 -0.51 5.60
N ASP A 200 21.33 -0.30 5.88
CA ASP A 200 22.30 -1.30 6.36
C ASP A 200 22.89 -0.96 7.74
N ARG A 201 22.25 -0.05 8.47
CA ARG A 201 22.68 0.44 9.79
C ARG A 201 22.79 -0.69 10.81
N VAL A 202 23.99 -0.82 11.38
CA VAL A 202 24.35 -1.68 12.52
C VAL A 202 24.87 -0.76 13.64
N LEU A 203 24.39 -0.96 14.87
CA LEU A 203 24.85 -0.21 16.02
C LEU A 203 26.22 -0.71 16.47
N THR A 204 27.12 0.19 16.84
CA THR A 204 28.40 -0.16 17.49
C THR A 204 28.16 -0.57 18.95
N ALA A 205 29.14 -1.22 19.57
CA ALA A 205 29.08 -1.58 20.99
C ALA A 205 28.85 -0.35 21.89
N ASP A 206 29.48 0.78 21.56
CA ASP A 206 29.28 2.03 22.30
C ASP A 206 27.85 2.57 22.13
N GLU A 207 27.31 2.55 20.91
CA GLU A 207 25.93 2.96 20.67
C GLU A 207 24.93 2.03 21.37
N ILE A 208 25.19 0.72 21.40
CA ILE A 208 24.35 -0.23 22.16
C ILE A 208 24.36 0.16 23.64
N ARG A 209 25.53 0.47 24.21
CA ARG A 209 25.66 0.87 25.62
C ARG A 209 24.88 2.15 25.92
N ARG A 210 25.01 3.17 25.06
CA ARG A 210 24.29 4.44 25.21
C ARG A 210 22.78 4.28 25.07
N VAL A 211 22.33 3.55 24.07
CA VAL A 211 20.90 3.24 23.87
C VAL A 211 20.36 2.46 25.07
N TRP A 212 21.10 1.46 25.55
CA TRP A 212 20.68 0.65 26.71
C TRP A 212 20.58 1.48 27.99
N ALA A 213 21.54 2.37 28.23
CA ALA A 213 21.53 3.28 29.38
C ALA A 213 20.32 4.22 29.35
N ALA A 214 20.02 4.79 28.18
CA ALA A 214 18.86 5.66 27.99
C ALA A 214 17.49 4.96 28.25
N LEU A 215 17.45 3.63 28.30
CA LEU A 215 16.23 2.92 28.68
C LEU A 215 15.84 3.09 30.15
N ALA A 216 16.77 3.54 31.00
CA ALA A 216 16.48 3.77 32.41
C ALA A 216 15.49 4.92 32.65
N ASP A 217 15.45 5.89 31.74
CA ASP A 217 14.57 7.06 31.79
C ASP A 217 13.17 6.79 31.21
N GLU A 218 12.98 5.60 30.65
CA GLU A 218 11.73 5.20 30.01
C GLU A 218 10.78 4.47 30.98
N SER A 219 9.50 4.42 30.61
CA SER A 219 8.53 3.62 31.36
C SER A 219 8.93 2.13 31.41
N ALA A 220 8.59 1.43 32.50
CA ALA A 220 8.92 0.02 32.66
C ALA A 220 8.51 -0.85 31.46
N GLN A 221 7.38 -0.58 30.83
CA GLN A 221 6.94 -1.27 29.61
C GLN A 221 7.79 -0.95 28.40
N THR A 222 8.19 0.32 28.23
CA THR A 222 9.10 0.72 27.15
C THR A 222 10.49 0.10 27.31
N THR A 223 11.04 0.21 28.50
CA THR A 223 12.32 -0.40 28.88
C THR A 223 12.33 -1.90 28.59
N ALA A 224 11.33 -2.61 29.05
CA ALA A 224 11.19 -4.05 28.84
C ALA A 224 11.08 -4.40 27.34
N LEU A 225 10.26 -3.66 26.59
CA LEU A 225 10.10 -3.87 25.15
C LEU A 225 11.43 -3.71 24.41
N PHE A 226 12.18 -2.64 24.67
CA PHE A 226 13.47 -2.40 24.02
C PHE A 226 14.55 -3.39 24.48
N LYS A 227 14.59 -3.77 25.75
CA LYS A 227 15.44 -4.86 26.20
C LYS A 227 15.14 -6.17 25.48
N LEU A 228 13.87 -6.51 25.26
CA LEU A 228 13.51 -7.70 24.50
C LEU A 228 13.82 -7.58 23.00
N TYR A 229 13.84 -6.37 22.40
CA TYR A 229 14.37 -6.20 21.04
C TYR A 229 15.83 -6.65 20.96
N PHE A 230 16.66 -6.21 21.90
CA PHE A 230 18.06 -6.64 21.97
C PHE A 230 18.19 -8.13 22.25
N LEU A 231 17.50 -8.65 23.26
CA LEU A 231 17.67 -10.01 23.78
C LEU A 231 17.11 -11.10 22.84
N THR A 232 16.13 -10.78 21.98
CA THR A 232 15.49 -11.78 21.14
C THR A 232 15.70 -11.56 19.64
N ALA A 233 16.10 -10.36 19.23
CA ALA A 233 16.21 -9.95 17.83
C ALA A 233 14.92 -10.12 17.01
N GLN A 234 13.74 -10.19 17.64
CA GLN A 234 12.49 -10.43 16.91
C GLN A 234 11.94 -9.16 16.27
N ARG A 235 10.99 -9.32 15.33
CA ARG A 235 10.40 -8.17 14.64
C ARG A 235 9.55 -7.35 15.60
N GLY A 236 9.60 -6.02 15.44
CA GLY A 236 8.89 -5.12 16.32
C GLY A 236 7.37 -5.34 16.36
N GLY A 237 6.78 -5.74 15.25
CA GLY A 237 5.37 -6.12 15.24
C GLY A 237 5.08 -7.39 16.04
N GLU A 238 5.95 -8.38 15.98
CA GLU A 238 5.82 -9.64 16.72
C GLU A 238 5.97 -9.41 18.23
N LEU A 239 6.99 -8.65 18.64
CA LEU A 239 7.19 -8.28 20.06
C LEU A 239 6.01 -7.49 20.64
N ARG A 240 5.54 -6.48 19.94
CA ARG A 240 4.40 -5.66 20.41
C ARG A 240 3.09 -6.44 20.54
N THR A 241 2.93 -7.49 19.73
CA THR A 241 1.77 -8.40 19.78
C THR A 241 2.03 -9.65 20.61
N MET A 242 3.05 -9.68 21.45
CA MET A 242 3.32 -10.77 22.39
C MET A 242 2.18 -10.89 23.40
N ALA A 243 1.62 -12.07 23.53
CA ALA A 243 0.60 -12.36 24.55
C ALA A 243 1.17 -13.27 25.64
N TRP A 244 0.68 -13.14 26.85
CA TRP A 244 1.10 -13.99 27.96
C TRP A 244 0.86 -15.48 27.69
N ALA A 245 -0.21 -15.81 26.98
CA ALA A 245 -0.52 -17.19 26.58
C ALA A 245 0.47 -17.81 25.58
N ASP A 246 1.30 -16.99 24.92
CA ASP A 246 2.34 -17.47 23.99
C ASP A 246 3.65 -17.82 24.69
N LEU A 247 3.76 -17.53 25.99
CA LEU A 247 4.98 -17.69 26.78
C LEU A 247 4.92 -18.97 27.61
N ASP A 248 5.88 -19.83 27.38
CA ASP A 248 6.20 -20.91 28.29
C ASP A 248 7.44 -20.51 29.11
N LEU A 249 7.18 -19.82 30.21
CA LEU A 249 8.24 -19.34 31.08
C LEU A 249 8.93 -20.46 31.87
N ALA A 250 8.29 -21.63 32.02
CA ALA A 250 8.92 -22.76 32.69
C ALA A 250 10.02 -23.39 31.84
N SER A 251 9.78 -23.54 30.55
CA SER A 251 10.76 -24.10 29.61
C SER A 251 11.63 -23.05 28.91
N GLY A 252 11.31 -21.73 29.08
CA GLY A 252 12.06 -20.62 28.50
C GLY A 252 11.79 -20.44 27.00
N TRP A 253 10.54 -20.51 26.58
CA TRP A 253 10.15 -20.32 25.19
C TRP A 253 9.04 -19.32 25.00
N TRP A 254 9.14 -18.59 23.89
CA TRP A 254 8.07 -17.77 23.33
C TRP A 254 7.68 -18.34 21.98
N THR A 255 6.40 -18.65 21.77
CA THR A 255 5.86 -19.11 20.49
C THR A 255 5.12 -17.97 19.80
N VAL A 256 5.65 -17.45 18.71
CA VAL A 256 4.96 -16.50 17.83
C VAL A 256 3.99 -17.27 16.95
N PRO A 257 2.67 -17.14 17.14
CA PRO A 257 1.71 -17.89 16.32
C PRO A 257 1.69 -17.38 14.87
N ALA A 258 1.29 -18.25 13.95
CA ALA A 258 1.27 -17.97 12.52
C ALA A 258 0.46 -16.71 12.16
N GLU A 259 -0.64 -16.49 12.87
CA GLU A 259 -1.54 -15.34 12.66
C GLU A 259 -0.84 -14.00 12.94
N ARG A 260 0.13 -13.97 13.85
CA ARG A 260 0.88 -12.78 14.24
C ARG A 260 2.25 -12.69 13.56
N ALA A 261 2.77 -13.80 13.06
CA ALA A 261 4.02 -13.81 12.30
C ALA A 261 3.85 -13.14 10.92
N LYS A 262 4.84 -12.33 10.53
CA LYS A 262 4.81 -11.61 9.24
C LYS A 262 4.73 -12.55 8.03
N ASN A 263 5.38 -13.70 8.11
CA ASN A 263 5.42 -14.71 7.05
C ASN A 263 4.34 -15.81 7.17
N LYS A 264 3.42 -15.66 8.14
CA LYS A 264 2.34 -16.61 8.45
C LYS A 264 2.85 -18.03 8.83
N LEU A 265 4.06 -18.14 9.34
CA LEU A 265 4.63 -19.36 9.89
C LEU A 265 4.83 -19.19 11.38
N ALA A 266 4.34 -20.14 12.17
CA ALA A 266 4.61 -20.18 13.61
C ALA A 266 6.12 -20.27 13.87
N HIS A 267 6.58 -19.59 14.91
CA HIS A 267 8.00 -19.44 15.18
C HIS A 267 8.27 -19.54 16.68
N ARG A 268 9.18 -20.42 17.08
CA ARG A 268 9.62 -20.56 18.46
C ARG A 268 10.92 -19.79 18.70
N VAL A 269 10.92 -18.94 19.72
CA VAL A 269 12.03 -18.09 20.12
C VAL A 269 12.49 -18.51 21.52
N PRO A 270 13.74 -18.94 21.71
CA PRO A 270 14.25 -19.22 23.06
C PRO A 270 14.45 -17.94 23.84
N LEU A 271 14.13 -17.97 25.11
CA LEU A 271 14.29 -16.86 26.04
C LEU A 271 15.53 -17.11 26.89
N SER A 272 16.54 -16.26 26.75
CA SER A 272 17.72 -16.26 27.62
C SER A 272 17.35 -15.82 29.05
N SER A 273 18.20 -16.15 30.04
CA SER A 273 17.94 -15.77 31.44
C SER A 273 17.65 -14.27 31.63
N PRO A 274 18.37 -13.31 30.98
CA PRO A 274 17.99 -11.90 31.04
C PRO A 274 16.61 -11.61 30.42
N ALA A 275 16.23 -12.27 29.32
CA ALA A 275 14.92 -12.08 28.74
C ALA A 275 13.79 -12.62 29.64
N MET A 276 14.05 -13.74 30.30
CA MET A 276 13.13 -14.31 31.29
C MET A 276 12.92 -13.37 32.47
N ARG A 277 14.00 -12.78 33.02
CA ARG A 277 13.91 -11.79 34.12
C ARG A 277 13.02 -10.60 33.72
N VAL A 278 13.25 -10.04 32.52
CA VAL A 278 12.43 -8.92 32.02
C VAL A 278 10.94 -9.29 31.94
N LEU A 279 10.61 -10.48 31.46
CA LEU A 279 9.22 -10.94 31.36
C LEU A 279 8.60 -11.23 32.72
N GLN A 280 9.35 -11.81 33.66
CA GLN A 280 8.92 -12.06 35.03
C GLN A 280 8.64 -10.75 35.77
N GLU A 281 9.53 -9.74 35.68
CA GLU A 281 9.32 -8.40 36.25
C GLU A 281 8.06 -7.73 35.68
N LEU A 282 7.80 -7.84 34.37
CA LEU A 282 6.56 -7.36 33.78
C LEU A 282 5.34 -8.11 34.31
N GLY A 283 5.46 -9.43 34.52
CA GLY A 283 4.39 -10.27 35.06
C GLY A 283 3.96 -9.83 36.45
N THR A 284 4.91 -9.45 37.33
CA THR A 284 4.57 -8.94 38.69
C THR A 284 3.90 -7.57 38.66
N ARG A 285 4.09 -6.80 37.61
CA ARG A 285 3.51 -5.46 37.42
C ARG A 285 2.27 -5.48 36.51
N ARG A 286 1.75 -6.66 36.18
CA ARG A 286 0.59 -6.79 35.32
C ARG A 286 -0.62 -6.13 35.94
N VAL A 287 -1.21 -5.14 35.24
CA VAL A 287 -2.43 -4.46 35.69
C VAL A 287 -3.60 -5.00 34.88
N GLY A 288 -4.60 -5.54 35.57
CA GLY A 288 -5.81 -6.09 34.95
C GLY A 288 -5.59 -7.39 34.17
N ASP A 289 -6.60 -7.79 33.41
CA ASP A 289 -6.62 -9.06 32.65
C ASP A 289 -6.17 -8.95 31.18
N SER A 290 -5.38 -7.95 30.87
CA SER A 290 -4.89 -7.81 29.48
C SER A 290 -4.18 -9.08 29.03
N PRO A 291 -4.53 -9.66 27.87
CA PRO A 291 -3.83 -10.81 27.33
C PRO A 291 -2.43 -10.45 26.81
N TRP A 292 -2.16 -9.17 26.59
CA TRP A 292 -0.93 -8.68 25.99
C TRP A 292 0.17 -8.38 27.01
N VAL A 293 1.39 -8.74 26.69
CA VAL A 293 2.58 -8.35 27.46
C VAL A 293 2.80 -6.84 27.40
N PHE A 294 2.50 -6.24 26.24
CA PHE A 294 2.57 -4.81 25.99
C PHE A 294 1.20 -4.26 25.61
N PRO A 295 0.32 -4.01 26.58
CA PRO A 295 -0.99 -3.45 26.33
C PRO A 295 -0.90 -2.01 25.82
N SER A 296 -1.92 -1.57 25.09
CA SER A 296 -2.12 -0.16 24.73
C SER A 296 -2.46 0.66 26.00
N GLU A 297 -2.22 1.97 25.93
CA GLU A 297 -2.59 2.89 27.02
C GLU A 297 -4.11 2.87 27.30
N SER A 298 -4.93 2.62 26.28
CA SER A 298 -6.38 2.47 26.43
C SER A 298 -6.83 1.13 27.02
N GLY A 299 -5.93 0.18 27.20
CA GLY A 299 -6.24 -1.19 27.67
C GLY A 299 -6.95 -2.09 26.66
N THR A 300 -7.37 -1.57 25.50
CA THR A 300 -8.19 -2.31 24.51
C THR A 300 -7.41 -3.04 23.44
N GLY A 301 -6.13 -3.27 23.61
CA GLY A 301 -5.31 -3.92 22.60
C GLY A 301 -3.84 -3.94 22.98
N TYR A 302 -2.99 -4.23 22.04
CA TYR A 302 -1.55 -4.16 22.22
C TYR A 302 -1.02 -2.77 21.82
N ARG A 303 0.18 -2.43 22.25
CA ARG A 303 0.87 -1.17 21.91
C ARG A 303 1.22 -1.12 20.42
N GLU A 304 0.50 -0.28 19.67
CA GLU A 304 0.68 -0.18 18.20
C GLU A 304 1.88 0.67 17.80
N ASP A 305 2.25 1.67 18.59
CA ASP A 305 3.28 2.64 18.24
C ASP A 305 4.39 2.74 19.30
N VAL A 306 5.60 2.97 18.82
CA VAL A 306 6.82 3.19 19.65
C VAL A 306 7.58 4.45 19.21
N GLN A 307 6.99 5.29 18.35
CA GLN A 307 7.73 6.44 17.77
C GLN A 307 8.13 7.45 18.82
N ARG A 308 7.27 7.74 19.80
CA ARG A 308 7.59 8.65 20.91
C ARG A 308 8.77 8.12 21.74
N ALA A 309 8.73 6.83 22.10
CA ALA A 309 9.82 6.19 22.82
C ALA A 309 11.11 6.19 22.00
N VAL A 310 11.04 5.93 20.70
CA VAL A 310 12.23 6.02 19.82
C VAL A 310 12.82 7.43 19.80
N ALA A 311 11.97 8.47 19.75
CA ALA A 311 12.42 9.86 19.78
C ALA A 311 13.13 10.19 21.10
N SER A 312 12.52 9.84 22.24
CA SER A 312 13.08 10.03 23.58
C SER A 312 14.41 9.28 23.75
N ILE A 313 14.47 7.99 23.36
CA ILE A 313 15.71 7.20 23.45
C ILE A 313 16.82 7.79 22.58
N ARG A 314 16.52 8.31 21.38
CA ARG A 314 17.50 8.99 20.53
C ARG A 314 18.08 10.23 21.21
N GLU A 315 17.21 11.06 21.76
CA GLU A 315 17.58 12.28 22.47
C GLU A 315 18.48 11.96 23.67
N CYS A 316 18.04 11.06 24.57
CA CYS A 316 18.78 10.68 25.76
C CYS A 316 20.10 9.95 25.45
N SER A 317 20.14 9.12 24.42
CA SER A 317 21.35 8.34 24.05
C SER A 317 22.33 9.11 23.17
N GLY A 318 21.91 10.19 22.52
CA GLY A 318 22.67 10.85 21.46
C GLY A 318 22.91 9.99 20.22
N VAL A 319 22.12 8.92 20.02
CA VAL A 319 22.19 8.05 18.84
C VAL A 319 21.02 8.41 17.92
N GLU A 320 21.17 9.47 17.14
CA GLU A 320 20.08 10.06 16.35
C GLU A 320 19.56 9.14 15.25
N ASP A 321 20.45 8.43 14.56
CA ASP A 321 20.12 7.56 13.44
C ASP A 321 19.97 6.10 13.87
N PHE A 322 18.95 5.80 14.68
CA PHE A 322 18.63 4.44 15.07
C PHE A 322 17.12 4.19 14.96
N ARG A 323 16.74 2.96 14.60
CA ARG A 323 15.36 2.47 14.55
C ARG A 323 15.30 1.09 15.23
N PRO A 324 14.14 0.69 15.79
CA PRO A 324 14.02 -0.64 16.41
C PRO A 324 14.44 -1.81 15.50
N HIS A 325 14.22 -1.68 14.18
CA HIS A 325 14.66 -2.73 13.24
C HIS A 325 16.20 -2.82 13.08
N ASP A 326 16.91 -1.74 13.37
CA ASP A 326 18.38 -1.75 13.32
C ASP A 326 18.95 -2.57 14.48
N ILE A 327 18.28 -2.63 15.65
CA ILE A 327 18.64 -3.53 16.75
C ILE A 327 18.67 -4.98 16.26
N ARG A 328 17.62 -5.41 15.57
CA ARG A 328 17.54 -6.78 15.03
C ARG A 328 18.67 -7.06 14.02
N ARG A 329 19.02 -6.09 13.19
CA ARG A 329 20.15 -6.20 12.25
C ARG A 329 21.46 -6.26 12.99
N THR A 330 21.62 -5.44 14.01
CA THR A 330 22.79 -5.42 14.88
C THR A 330 23.01 -6.77 15.53
N VAL A 331 22.00 -7.33 16.20
CA VAL A 331 22.10 -8.67 16.82
C VAL A 331 22.46 -9.74 15.79
N ALA A 332 21.84 -9.73 14.61
CA ALA A 332 22.16 -10.68 13.55
C ALA A 332 23.61 -10.58 13.09
N THR A 333 24.14 -9.35 12.96
CA THR A 333 25.54 -9.10 12.58
C THR A 333 26.48 -9.60 13.65
N PHE A 334 26.28 -9.25 14.91
CA PHE A 334 27.14 -9.70 16.01
C PHE A 334 27.12 -11.22 16.18
N LEU A 335 25.95 -11.85 16.05
CA LEU A 335 25.85 -13.32 16.08
C LEU A 335 26.75 -13.97 15.02
N THR A 336 26.82 -13.40 13.81
CA THR A 336 27.62 -13.98 12.73
C THR A 336 29.09 -13.56 12.79
N SER A 337 29.38 -12.27 13.04
CA SER A 337 30.73 -11.72 12.93
C SER A 337 31.55 -11.95 14.20
N GLU A 338 30.96 -11.79 15.40
CA GLU A 338 31.67 -11.86 16.66
C GLU A 338 31.55 -13.23 17.37
N LEU A 339 30.33 -13.86 17.21
CA LEU A 339 30.04 -15.09 17.94
C LEU A 339 30.13 -16.35 17.05
N GLY A 340 30.45 -16.20 15.76
CA GLY A 340 30.65 -17.32 14.84
C GLY A 340 29.42 -18.17 14.57
N VAL A 341 28.23 -17.66 14.88
CA VAL A 341 26.97 -18.41 14.65
C VAL A 341 26.70 -18.52 13.15
N SER A 342 26.40 -19.70 12.68
CA SER A 342 26.16 -19.95 11.26
C SER A 342 24.99 -19.11 10.74
N ARG A 343 25.10 -18.61 9.49
CA ARG A 343 24.05 -17.83 8.85
C ARG A 343 22.70 -18.56 8.79
N LEU A 344 22.74 -19.89 8.70
CA LEU A 344 21.52 -20.71 8.71
C LEU A 344 20.80 -20.61 10.06
N VAL A 345 21.51 -20.76 11.18
CA VAL A 345 20.93 -20.65 12.52
C VAL A 345 20.39 -19.23 12.75
N VAL A 346 21.12 -18.18 12.34
CA VAL A 346 20.64 -16.80 12.41
C VAL A 346 19.38 -16.61 11.53
N SER A 347 19.33 -17.15 10.33
CA SER A 347 18.16 -17.11 9.46
C SER A 347 16.93 -17.76 10.11
N LYS A 348 17.12 -18.95 10.71
CA LYS A 348 16.06 -19.67 11.45
C LYS A 348 15.63 -18.89 12.70
N LEU A 349 16.57 -18.33 13.45
CA LEU A 349 16.30 -17.48 14.62
C LEU A 349 15.46 -16.26 14.23
N LEU A 350 15.78 -15.65 13.11
CA LEU A 350 15.08 -14.47 12.59
C LEU A 350 13.77 -14.81 11.85
N ASN A 351 13.36 -16.05 11.77
CA ASN A 351 12.19 -16.46 10.98
C ASN A 351 12.21 -15.87 9.55
N HIS A 352 13.37 -15.98 8.88
CA HIS A 352 13.46 -15.66 7.47
C HIS A 352 12.94 -16.85 6.65
N VAL A 353 12.16 -16.55 5.62
CA VAL A 353 11.67 -17.58 4.70
C VAL A 353 12.80 -17.94 3.74
N GLU A 354 13.24 -19.16 3.78
CA GLU A 354 14.18 -19.69 2.80
C GLU A 354 13.49 -19.82 1.44
N THR A 355 14.18 -19.41 0.41
CA THR A 355 13.74 -19.54 -0.98
C THR A 355 14.58 -20.62 -1.66
N GLY A 356 13.95 -21.52 -2.42
CA GLY A 356 14.65 -22.56 -3.18
C GLY A 356 14.41 -23.99 -2.66
N VAL A 357 15.18 -24.92 -3.20
CA VAL A 357 15.06 -26.38 -2.96
C VAL A 357 15.31 -26.77 -1.50
N THR A 358 16.19 -26.07 -0.81
CA THR A 358 16.55 -26.32 0.60
C THR A 358 15.32 -26.29 1.54
N LYS A 359 14.32 -25.47 1.26
CA LYS A 359 13.08 -25.38 2.04
C LYS A 359 12.30 -26.71 2.11
N VAL A 360 12.43 -27.54 1.08
CA VAL A 360 11.69 -28.81 0.99
C VAL A 360 12.31 -29.89 1.88
N TYR A 361 13.62 -29.85 2.04
CA TYR A 361 14.38 -30.90 2.73
C TYR A 361 14.70 -30.57 4.19
N ASP A 362 14.94 -29.30 4.54
CA ASP A 362 15.27 -28.90 5.91
C ASP A 362 14.03 -28.46 6.69
N ARG A 363 13.47 -29.40 7.48
CA ARG A 363 12.33 -29.16 8.40
C ARG A 363 12.75 -29.08 9.87
N ALA A 364 14.03 -29.07 10.18
CA ALA A 364 14.51 -29.01 11.55
C ALA A 364 14.14 -27.68 12.22
N SER A 365 13.82 -27.74 13.50
CA SER A 365 13.44 -26.55 14.29
C SER A 365 14.62 -25.68 14.70
N TYR A 366 15.82 -26.27 14.75
CA TYR A 366 17.07 -25.66 15.23
C TYR A 366 16.94 -25.07 16.65
N ASP A 367 16.10 -25.65 17.47
CA ASP A 367 15.76 -25.11 18.78
C ASP A 367 16.99 -25.09 19.72
N ARG A 368 17.84 -26.11 19.67
CA ARG A 368 19.07 -26.17 20.44
C ARG A 368 20.06 -25.10 20.01
N GLU A 369 20.31 -24.99 18.73
CA GLU A 369 21.24 -24.02 18.13
C GLU A 369 20.76 -22.58 18.36
N LYS A 370 19.47 -22.30 18.20
CA LYS A 370 18.88 -21.01 18.51
C LYS A 370 19.03 -20.63 19.98
N LYS A 371 18.85 -21.60 20.91
CA LYS A 371 19.01 -21.39 22.34
C LYS A 371 20.47 -21.08 22.68
N THR A 372 21.40 -21.83 22.13
CA THR A 372 22.84 -21.58 22.30
C THR A 372 23.23 -20.20 21.78
N ALA A 373 22.77 -19.83 20.58
CA ALA A 373 23.06 -18.53 19.96
C ALA A 373 22.54 -17.36 20.81
N LEU A 374 21.27 -17.41 21.28
CA LEU A 374 20.72 -16.31 22.08
C LEU A 374 21.31 -16.24 23.50
N ASN A 375 21.73 -17.36 24.08
CA ASN A 375 22.45 -17.33 25.37
C ASN A 375 23.84 -16.71 25.20
N ALA A 376 24.60 -17.08 24.16
CA ALA A 376 25.87 -16.47 23.85
C ALA A 376 25.75 -14.97 23.59
N TRP A 377 24.72 -14.59 22.79
CA TRP A 377 24.44 -13.17 22.56
C TRP A 377 24.05 -12.43 23.83
N ALA A 378 23.24 -13.00 24.72
CA ALA A 378 22.84 -12.35 25.97
C ALA A 378 24.06 -12.08 26.87
N ALA A 379 25.00 -13.02 26.97
CA ALA A 379 26.26 -12.83 27.72
C ALA A 379 27.12 -11.75 27.05
N HIS A 380 27.25 -11.75 25.75
CA HIS A 380 27.98 -10.72 25.00
C HIS A 380 27.34 -9.32 25.15
N LEU A 381 26.02 -9.23 25.07
CA LEU A 381 25.29 -7.98 25.31
C LEU A 381 25.51 -7.45 26.72
N GLU A 382 25.50 -8.33 27.72
CA GLU A 382 25.78 -7.97 29.12
C GLU A 382 27.20 -7.38 29.25
N SER A 383 28.23 -7.98 28.63
CA SER A 383 29.56 -7.43 28.60
C SER A 383 29.66 -6.06 27.93
N ILE A 384 28.96 -5.85 26.82
CA ILE A 384 28.87 -4.54 26.15
C ILE A 384 28.28 -3.50 27.10
N VAL A 385 27.20 -3.83 27.79
CA VAL A 385 26.44 -2.91 28.64
C VAL A 385 27.19 -2.58 29.92
N THR A 386 27.84 -3.58 30.56
CA THR A 386 28.61 -3.38 31.80
C THR A 386 30.02 -2.85 31.57
N GLY A 387 30.51 -2.89 30.33
CA GLY A 387 31.87 -2.49 30.00
C GLY A 387 32.94 -3.50 30.48
N THR A 388 32.51 -4.70 30.90
CA THR A 388 33.44 -5.77 31.32
C THR A 388 33.98 -6.50 30.09
N ALA A 389 35.30 -6.69 29.99
CA ALA A 389 35.88 -7.51 28.92
C ALA A 389 35.31 -8.94 29.01
N THR A 390 34.73 -9.45 27.92
CA THR A 390 34.39 -10.86 27.82
C THR A 390 35.67 -11.69 27.91
N ALA A 391 35.78 -12.58 28.91
CA ALA A 391 36.73 -13.69 28.83
C ALA A 391 36.44 -14.40 27.48
N SER A 392 37.51 -14.63 26.71
CA SER A 392 37.49 -15.15 25.33
C SER A 392 36.34 -16.08 25.06
N VAL A 393 35.45 -15.65 24.14
CA VAL A 393 34.36 -16.50 23.61
C VAL A 393 35.03 -17.66 22.90
N VAL A 394 34.92 -18.86 23.46
CA VAL A 394 35.33 -20.10 22.81
C VAL A 394 34.60 -20.18 21.49
N SER A 395 35.33 -20.13 20.39
CA SER A 395 34.79 -20.25 19.03
C SER A 395 34.02 -21.56 18.96
N LEU A 396 32.73 -21.49 18.62
CA LEU A 396 31.88 -22.64 18.37
C LEU A 396 32.19 -23.26 16.98
N SER A 397 33.46 -23.41 16.65
CA SER A 397 33.90 -24.11 15.46
C SER A 397 34.10 -25.60 15.82
N SER A 398 33.30 -26.43 15.13
CA SER A 398 33.38 -27.89 14.98
C SER A 398 32.92 -28.76 16.15
N ALA A 399 31.75 -29.29 16.05
CA ALA A 399 31.41 -30.69 16.24
C ALA A 399 30.35 -31.12 15.21
#